data_56b03a3f2b1e3251e312ce8f5a54c130
#
_entry.id   56b03a3f2b1e3251e312ce8f5a54c130
#
_cell.length_a   1.000
_cell.length_b   1.000
_cell.length_c   1.000
_cell.angle_alpha   90.00
_cell.angle_beta   90.00
_cell.angle_gamma   90.00
#
_symmetry.space_group_name_H-M   'P 1'
#
loop_
_entity.id
_entity.type
_entity.pdbx_description
1 polymer ?
#
loop_
_entity_poly.entity_id
_entity_poly.type
_entity_poly.pdbx_seq_one_letter_code
_entity_poly.pdbx_strand_id
1 'polypeptide(L)'
;AYISGTKLIANSTGSTTLTLNRPDGKIPLQIPVQVTGTNNSSNTYSYYIPNASVGTIVDQIYTGYDIRPSVSVWLNGGYLYEGRDYTLTYSNNRNIGTASVTINGIGNYYGSRTVYFRIVNHGNGNTTVSSNNLANAVISKIAAQRYTGSSVKPEVTVTLNNIVLKEGSDYYLNYSDNGAPGKAAVMVVGTGNYTGSAKTSFIIKPEKPVITRLRAHGSKVRITWLPGTSVTGYEIYRSKGAYDYGYKKIAATKDGEMQSYTRAKLTKGTYYYKIRSYVTVD
;
A
#
# COMPACT_ATOMS: atom_id res chain seq x y z
N ALA A 1 14.92 -47.75 10.15
CA ALA A 1 14.83 -46.28 10.28
C ALA A 1 16.20 -45.67 10.02
N TYR A 2 16.24 -44.48 9.52
CA TYR A 2 17.48 -43.73 9.34
C TYR A 2 17.21 -42.23 9.59
N ILE A 3 18.26 -41.46 9.83
CA ILE A 3 18.16 -40.04 10.05
C ILE A 3 18.58 -39.30 8.77
N SER A 4 17.75 -38.37 8.29
CA SER A 4 18.05 -37.44 7.21
C SER A 4 17.89 -35.99 7.73
N GLY A 5 19.02 -35.30 7.91
CA GLY A 5 19.03 -34.02 8.60
C GLY A 5 18.56 -34.11 10.05
N THR A 6 17.56 -33.36 10.44
CA THR A 6 16.94 -33.38 11.79
C THR A 6 15.73 -34.33 11.91
N LYS A 7 15.45 -35.15 10.89
CA LYS A 7 14.26 -35.96 10.78
C LYS A 7 14.59 -37.46 10.90
N LEU A 8 13.92 -38.19 11.80
CA LEU A 8 13.98 -39.63 11.85
C LEU A 8 12.94 -40.21 10.88
N ILE A 9 13.40 -41.06 9.95
CA ILE A 9 12.55 -41.71 8.95
C ILE A 9 12.49 -43.20 9.25
N ALA A 10 11.27 -43.73 9.42
CA ALA A 10 11.02 -45.15 9.64
C ALA A 10 10.48 -45.80 8.35
N ASN A 11 11.10 -46.90 7.91
CA ASN A 11 10.71 -47.63 6.70
C ASN A 11 9.83 -48.88 7.01
N SER A 12 9.80 -49.32 8.27
CA SER A 12 9.00 -50.44 8.68
C SER A 12 8.66 -50.36 10.18
N THR A 13 7.67 -51.12 10.61
CA THR A 13 7.36 -51.29 12.03
C THR A 13 8.46 -52.09 12.74
N GLY A 14 8.67 -51.83 14.01
CA GLY A 14 9.66 -52.48 14.82
C GLY A 14 10.23 -51.61 15.92
N SER A 15 11.09 -52.18 16.74
CA SER A 15 11.79 -51.47 17.79
C SER A 15 13.25 -51.26 17.41
N THR A 16 13.78 -50.10 17.69
CA THR A 16 15.21 -49.78 17.52
C THR A 16 15.64 -48.82 18.62
N THR A 17 16.95 -48.69 18.80
CA THR A 17 17.51 -47.71 19.73
C THR A 17 18.27 -46.66 18.94
N LEU A 18 17.94 -45.40 19.12
CA LEU A 18 18.71 -44.26 18.59
C LEU A 18 19.84 -43.96 19.57
N THR A 19 21.07 -44.09 19.12
CA THR A 19 22.26 -43.77 19.93
C THR A 19 22.79 -42.42 19.50
N LEU A 20 22.79 -41.45 20.40
CA LEU A 20 23.37 -40.13 20.20
C LEU A 20 24.74 -40.07 20.88
N ASN A 21 25.80 -40.06 20.09
CA ASN A 21 27.15 -39.88 20.61
C ASN A 21 27.37 -38.43 21.03
N ARG A 22 27.90 -38.23 22.22
CA ARG A 22 28.20 -36.89 22.74
C ARG A 22 29.60 -36.47 22.34
N PRO A 23 29.79 -35.19 21.91
CA PRO A 23 31.12 -34.66 21.55
C PRO A 23 32.15 -34.67 22.72
N ASP A 24 31.64 -34.72 23.96
CA ASP A 24 32.47 -34.71 25.19
C ASP A 24 32.95 -36.11 25.63
N GLY A 25 32.73 -37.16 24.82
CA GLY A 25 33.16 -38.54 25.07
C GLY A 25 32.45 -39.25 26.22
N LYS A 26 31.41 -38.65 26.80
CA LYS A 26 30.59 -39.28 27.84
C LYS A 26 29.69 -40.37 27.26
N ILE A 27 29.09 -41.18 28.14
CA ILE A 27 28.18 -42.29 27.78
C ILE A 27 27.15 -41.82 26.75
N PRO A 28 27.02 -42.47 25.58
CA PRO A 28 26.03 -42.14 24.59
C PRO A 28 24.61 -42.15 25.13
N LEU A 29 23.79 -41.18 24.75
CA LEU A 29 22.37 -41.20 25.07
C LEU A 29 21.67 -42.22 24.17
N GLN A 30 21.04 -43.22 24.80
CA GLN A 30 20.24 -44.25 24.10
C GLN A 30 18.75 -43.91 24.25
N ILE A 31 18.07 -43.69 23.14
CA ILE A 31 16.64 -43.42 23.11
C ILE A 31 15.96 -44.62 22.44
N PRO A 32 15.17 -45.40 23.19
CA PRO A 32 14.38 -46.48 22.58
C PRO A 32 13.31 -45.84 21.66
N VAL A 33 13.26 -46.29 20.42
CA VAL A 33 12.27 -45.87 19.43
C VAL A 33 11.46 -47.06 19.02
N GLN A 34 10.18 -47.06 19.29
CA GLN A 34 9.24 -48.06 18.82
C GLN A 34 8.37 -47.51 17.71
N VAL A 35 8.45 -48.08 16.53
CA VAL A 35 7.56 -47.76 15.42
C VAL A 35 6.43 -48.77 15.43
N THR A 36 5.28 -48.36 15.95
CA THR A 36 4.06 -49.18 15.94
C THR A 36 3.29 -48.92 14.66
N GLY A 37 3.05 -49.95 13.86
CA GLY A 37 2.08 -49.88 12.77
C GLY A 37 0.69 -49.92 13.39
N THR A 38 -0.02 -48.82 13.36
CA THR A 38 -1.46 -48.88 13.56
C THR A 38 -2.09 -49.30 12.24
N ASN A 39 -2.58 -50.54 12.18
CA ASN A 39 -3.62 -50.87 11.23
C ASN A 39 -4.88 -50.10 11.63
N ASN A 40 -4.93 -48.83 11.29
CA ASN A 40 -6.17 -48.09 11.19
C ASN A 40 -6.01 -46.95 10.22
N SER A 41 -6.73 -47.07 9.12
CA SER A 41 -7.22 -46.03 8.24
C SER A 41 -6.31 -44.79 8.15
N SER A 42 -5.26 -44.94 7.38
CA SER A 42 -4.66 -43.95 6.49
C SER A 42 -5.21 -42.51 6.61
N ASN A 43 -4.68 -41.74 7.57
CA ASN A 43 -4.34 -40.38 7.24
C ASN A 43 -2.93 -40.37 6.59
N THR A 44 -2.76 -41.07 5.50
CA THR A 44 -1.66 -40.82 4.57
C THR A 44 -1.95 -39.42 3.99
N TYR A 45 -1.33 -38.41 4.54
CA TYR A 45 -1.32 -37.11 3.89
C TYR A 45 -0.70 -37.32 2.52
N SER A 46 -1.59 -37.47 1.54
CA SER A 46 -1.17 -37.61 0.16
C SER A 46 -0.60 -36.28 -0.32
N TYR A 47 0.68 -36.25 -0.58
CA TYR A 47 1.34 -35.10 -1.23
C TYR A 47 1.08 -35.07 -2.76
N TYR A 48 -0.03 -35.66 -3.17
CA TYR A 48 -0.45 -35.82 -4.57
C TYR A 48 -1.24 -34.58 -5.04
N ILE A 49 -0.62 -33.77 -5.89
CA ILE A 49 -1.16 -32.49 -6.39
C ILE A 49 -2.55 -32.60 -7.04
N PRO A 50 -2.93 -33.68 -7.75
CA PRO A 50 -4.29 -33.83 -8.24
C PRO A 50 -5.40 -33.75 -7.17
N ASN A 51 -5.06 -34.05 -5.91
CA ASN A 51 -5.98 -33.93 -4.77
C ASN A 51 -5.99 -32.52 -4.14
N ALA A 52 -5.10 -31.62 -4.58
CA ALA A 52 -5.05 -30.26 -4.05
C ALA A 52 -6.30 -29.46 -4.43
N SER A 53 -6.77 -28.63 -3.54
CA SER A 53 -7.76 -27.59 -3.84
C SER A 53 -7.04 -26.41 -4.49
N VAL A 54 -7.65 -25.84 -5.52
CA VAL A 54 -7.10 -24.69 -6.24
C VAL A 54 -8.12 -23.57 -6.20
N GLY A 55 -7.69 -22.37 -5.84
CA GLY A 55 -8.53 -21.19 -5.83
C GLY A 55 -9.06 -20.85 -7.24
N THR A 56 -10.24 -20.28 -7.27
CA THR A 56 -10.85 -19.82 -8.54
C THR A 56 -9.97 -18.75 -9.17
N ILE A 57 -9.60 -18.95 -10.42
CA ILE A 57 -8.94 -17.92 -11.23
C ILE A 57 -10.04 -17.16 -11.96
N VAL A 58 -10.19 -15.89 -11.67
CA VAL A 58 -11.16 -15.02 -12.34
C VAL A 58 -10.78 -14.79 -13.80
N ASP A 59 -11.75 -14.39 -14.62
CA ASP A 59 -11.52 -14.02 -16.00
C ASP A 59 -10.44 -12.95 -16.10
N GLN A 60 -9.49 -13.13 -17.00
CA GLN A 60 -8.37 -12.21 -17.23
C GLN A 60 -8.63 -11.37 -18.48
N ILE A 61 -8.19 -10.12 -18.48
CA ILE A 61 -8.35 -9.24 -19.63
C ILE A 61 -7.20 -9.45 -20.62
N TYR A 62 -7.54 -9.53 -21.90
CA TYR A 62 -6.58 -9.61 -22.98
C TYR A 62 -5.65 -8.37 -23.00
N THR A 63 -4.36 -8.61 -22.94
CA THR A 63 -3.32 -7.57 -22.90
C THR A 63 -2.40 -7.57 -24.12
N GLY A 64 -2.51 -8.58 -25.00
CA GLY A 64 -1.56 -8.83 -26.09
C GLY A 64 -0.27 -9.54 -25.67
N TYR A 65 -0.08 -9.76 -24.37
CA TYR A 65 1.07 -10.45 -23.78
C TYR A 65 0.65 -11.71 -23.04
N ASP A 66 1.62 -12.51 -22.61
CA ASP A 66 1.35 -13.69 -21.80
C ASP A 66 0.74 -13.30 -20.44
N ILE A 67 -0.39 -13.89 -20.11
CA ILE A 67 -1.16 -13.64 -18.90
C ILE A 67 -0.88 -14.79 -17.91
N ARG A 68 -0.35 -14.48 -16.75
CA ARG A 68 0.06 -15.45 -15.73
C ARG A 68 -0.57 -15.09 -14.38
N PRO A 69 -1.87 -15.38 -14.17
CA PRO A 69 -2.52 -15.13 -12.91
C PRO A 69 -1.90 -15.94 -11.77
N SER A 70 -1.83 -15.38 -10.59
CA SER A 70 -1.43 -16.12 -9.39
C SER A 70 -2.43 -17.22 -9.06
N VAL A 71 -1.92 -18.35 -8.56
CA VAL A 71 -2.73 -19.52 -8.22
C VAL A 71 -2.54 -19.84 -6.73
N SER A 72 -3.64 -19.90 -6.01
CA SER A 72 -3.64 -20.37 -4.62
C SER A 72 -3.93 -21.87 -4.57
N VAL A 73 -3.06 -22.63 -3.91
CA VAL A 73 -3.13 -24.07 -3.86
C VAL A 73 -3.13 -24.53 -2.40
N TRP A 74 -4.05 -25.46 -2.05
CA TRP A 74 -4.14 -26.05 -0.71
C TRP A 74 -4.16 -27.58 -0.82
N LEU A 75 -3.49 -28.23 0.09
CA LEU A 75 -3.54 -29.67 0.22
C LEU A 75 -3.47 -30.06 1.69
N ASN A 76 -4.34 -30.97 2.13
CA ASN A 76 -4.40 -31.46 3.51
C ASN A 76 -4.54 -30.34 4.56
N GLY A 77 -5.29 -29.26 4.24
CA GLY A 77 -5.52 -28.14 5.15
C GLY A 77 -4.37 -27.11 5.22
N GLY A 78 -3.29 -27.29 4.45
CA GLY A 78 -2.17 -26.37 4.37
C GLY A 78 -2.04 -25.68 3.02
N TYR A 79 -1.56 -24.42 3.02
CA TYR A 79 -1.18 -23.72 1.81
C TYR A 79 0.14 -24.26 1.24
N LEU A 80 0.18 -24.40 -0.08
CA LEU A 80 1.40 -24.73 -0.81
C LEU A 80 2.00 -23.45 -1.42
N TYR A 81 3.31 -23.44 -1.59
CA TYR A 81 4.07 -22.30 -2.07
C TYR A 81 4.76 -22.61 -3.41
N GLU A 82 4.55 -21.71 -4.39
CA GLU A 82 5.25 -21.79 -5.67
C GLU A 82 6.77 -21.69 -5.49
N GLY A 83 7.51 -22.49 -6.26
CA GLY A 83 8.97 -22.59 -6.19
C GLY A 83 9.50 -23.49 -5.07
N ARG A 84 8.68 -23.86 -4.06
CA ARG A 84 9.04 -24.78 -2.99
C ARG A 84 8.28 -26.11 -3.08
N ASP A 85 6.98 -26.04 -3.29
CA ASP A 85 6.06 -27.17 -3.23
C ASP A 85 5.52 -27.56 -4.60
N TYR A 86 5.45 -26.57 -5.50
CA TYR A 86 5.01 -26.74 -6.90
C TYR A 86 5.60 -25.67 -7.82
N THR A 87 5.49 -25.91 -9.13
CA THR A 87 5.75 -24.93 -10.20
C THR A 87 4.52 -24.77 -11.07
N LEU A 88 4.43 -23.64 -11.79
CA LEU A 88 3.33 -23.34 -12.69
C LEU A 88 3.79 -23.35 -14.16
N THR A 89 2.99 -23.99 -15.00
CA THR A 89 3.15 -23.97 -16.45
C THR A 89 1.87 -23.49 -17.09
N TYR A 90 1.94 -22.41 -17.87
CA TYR A 90 0.78 -21.81 -18.54
C TYR A 90 0.71 -22.24 -20.01
N SER A 91 -0.52 -22.40 -20.55
CA SER A 91 -0.77 -22.70 -21.94
C SER A 91 -1.96 -21.90 -22.44
N ASN A 92 -1.90 -21.52 -23.74
CA ASN A 92 -2.90 -20.67 -24.41
C ASN A 92 -3.18 -19.34 -23.66
N ASN A 93 -2.22 -18.88 -22.91
CA ASN A 93 -2.37 -17.76 -21.98
C ASN A 93 -2.08 -16.37 -22.58
N ARG A 94 -2.10 -16.26 -23.92
CA ARG A 94 -1.83 -15.00 -24.63
C ARG A 94 -3.06 -14.45 -25.36
N ASN A 95 -3.87 -15.31 -25.94
CA ASN A 95 -5.00 -14.90 -26.79
C ASN A 95 -6.33 -15.01 -26.05
N ILE A 96 -7.32 -14.27 -26.52
CA ILE A 96 -8.71 -14.38 -26.06
C ILE A 96 -9.17 -15.83 -26.21
N GLY A 97 -9.84 -16.36 -25.18
CA GLY A 97 -10.31 -17.73 -25.14
C GLY A 97 -10.04 -18.41 -23.81
N THR A 98 -9.99 -19.73 -23.83
CA THR A 98 -9.69 -20.53 -22.63
C THR A 98 -8.20 -20.79 -22.56
N ALA A 99 -7.59 -20.33 -21.49
CA ALA A 99 -6.22 -20.61 -21.10
C ALA A 99 -6.18 -21.65 -19.98
N SER A 100 -5.04 -22.24 -19.74
CA SER A 100 -4.82 -23.16 -18.64
C SER A 100 -3.54 -22.87 -17.88
N VAL A 101 -3.53 -23.26 -16.62
CA VAL A 101 -2.35 -23.34 -15.78
C VAL A 101 -2.27 -24.73 -15.18
N THR A 102 -1.11 -25.35 -15.31
CA THR A 102 -0.78 -26.65 -14.73
C THR A 102 0.12 -26.46 -13.51
N ILE A 103 -0.35 -26.95 -12.39
CA ILE A 103 0.37 -27.00 -11.12
C ILE A 103 1.16 -28.31 -11.11
N ASN A 104 2.48 -28.26 -11.11
CA ASN A 104 3.37 -29.42 -11.11
C ASN A 104 4.03 -29.54 -9.74
N GLY A 105 3.80 -30.63 -9.04
CA GLY A 105 4.42 -30.89 -7.74
C GLY A 105 5.95 -31.00 -7.84
N ILE A 106 6.65 -30.43 -6.85
CA ILE A 106 8.10 -30.55 -6.68
C ILE A 106 8.44 -30.85 -5.21
N GLY A 107 9.68 -31.28 -4.97
CA GLY A 107 10.14 -31.61 -3.63
C GLY A 107 9.41 -32.83 -3.07
N ASN A 108 8.60 -32.64 -2.04
CA ASN A 108 7.81 -33.69 -1.44
C ASN A 108 6.46 -33.92 -2.13
N TYR A 109 6.09 -33.08 -3.08
CA TYR A 109 4.83 -33.13 -3.81
C TYR A 109 5.04 -33.73 -5.20
N TYR A 110 4.07 -34.49 -5.68
CA TYR A 110 4.16 -35.17 -6.98
C TYR A 110 2.83 -35.13 -7.74
N GLY A 111 2.90 -35.42 -9.02
CA GLY A 111 1.78 -35.32 -9.94
C GLY A 111 1.51 -33.89 -10.36
N SER A 112 0.50 -33.71 -11.20
CA SER A 112 0.13 -32.40 -11.73
C SER A 112 -1.38 -32.26 -11.78
N ARG A 113 -1.86 -31.00 -11.68
CA ARG A 113 -3.25 -30.61 -11.81
C ARG A 113 -3.38 -29.41 -12.73
N THR A 114 -4.22 -29.53 -13.75
CA THR A 114 -4.52 -28.41 -14.66
C THR A 114 -5.84 -27.77 -14.26
N VAL A 115 -5.87 -26.45 -14.19
CA VAL A 115 -7.09 -25.64 -14.05
C VAL A 115 -7.15 -24.63 -15.19
N TYR A 116 -8.36 -24.18 -15.49
CA TYR A 116 -8.63 -23.32 -16.64
C TYR A 116 -9.10 -21.96 -16.18
N PHE A 117 -8.79 -20.95 -16.98
CA PHE A 117 -9.30 -19.59 -16.82
C PHE A 117 -9.60 -19.01 -18.21
N ARG A 118 -10.40 -17.94 -18.25
CA ARG A 118 -10.73 -17.29 -19.51
C ARG A 118 -9.91 -16.03 -19.68
N ILE A 119 -9.50 -15.79 -20.92
CA ILE A 119 -8.99 -14.50 -21.37
C ILE A 119 -10.11 -13.88 -22.21
N VAL A 120 -10.60 -12.72 -21.80
CA VAL A 120 -11.74 -12.05 -22.39
C VAL A 120 -11.33 -10.72 -23.01
N ASN A 121 -12.03 -10.31 -24.07
CA ASN A 121 -11.82 -9.00 -24.66
C ASN A 121 -12.37 -7.90 -23.75
N HIS A 122 -11.71 -6.77 -23.70
CA HIS A 122 -12.22 -5.57 -23.04
C HIS A 122 -13.20 -4.85 -24.00
N GLY A 123 -14.46 -5.17 -23.92
CA GLY A 123 -15.48 -4.38 -24.60
C GLY A 123 -16.55 -5.16 -25.41
N ASN A 124 -17.76 -4.93 -25.00
CA ASN A 124 -19.08 -5.21 -25.56
C ASN A 124 -19.76 -6.49 -25.09
N GLY A 125 -20.71 -6.33 -24.18
CA GLY A 125 -21.86 -7.19 -23.99
C GLY A 125 -21.94 -7.93 -22.67
N ASN A 126 -22.59 -7.33 -21.71
CA ASN A 126 -23.48 -7.90 -20.70
C ASN A 126 -23.03 -9.16 -19.93
N THR A 127 -21.79 -9.14 -19.48
CA THR A 127 -21.36 -9.86 -18.28
C THR A 127 -20.68 -8.84 -17.39
N THR A 128 -20.99 -8.79 -16.12
CA THR A 128 -20.35 -7.91 -15.13
C THR A 128 -18.88 -8.30 -14.99
N VAL A 129 -18.09 -8.06 -16.03
CA VAL A 129 -16.64 -8.13 -15.98
C VAL A 129 -16.22 -6.90 -15.20
N SER A 130 -15.77 -7.11 -13.98
CA SER A 130 -15.19 -6.07 -13.18
C SER A 130 -14.06 -5.42 -13.99
N SER A 131 -14.31 -4.21 -14.48
CA SER A 131 -13.34 -3.50 -15.33
C SER A 131 -12.07 -3.21 -14.55
N ASN A 132 -10.92 -3.71 -15.02
CA ASN A 132 -9.62 -3.37 -14.47
C ASN A 132 -9.12 -1.99 -14.95
N ASN A 133 -10.00 -1.18 -15.51
CA ASN A 133 -9.68 0.18 -15.93
C ASN A 133 -9.77 1.14 -14.75
N LEU A 134 -8.65 1.76 -14.41
CA LEU A 134 -8.55 2.70 -13.30
C LEU A 134 -9.35 3.99 -13.50
N ALA A 135 -9.89 4.26 -14.68
CA ALA A 135 -10.86 5.34 -14.86
C ALA A 135 -12.09 5.18 -13.92
N ASN A 136 -12.40 3.95 -13.51
CA ASN A 136 -13.47 3.62 -12.58
C ASN A 136 -12.99 3.46 -11.11
N ALA A 137 -11.70 3.69 -10.85
CA ALA A 137 -11.16 3.55 -9.51
C ALA A 137 -11.60 4.70 -8.59
N VAL A 138 -11.82 4.38 -7.34
CA VAL A 138 -12.05 5.35 -6.28
C VAL A 138 -10.71 5.67 -5.63
N ILE A 139 -10.32 6.94 -5.70
CA ILE A 139 -9.14 7.45 -5.03
C ILE A 139 -9.59 8.09 -3.71
N SER A 140 -8.98 7.70 -2.60
CA SER A 140 -9.27 8.28 -1.29
C SER A 140 -9.03 9.79 -1.30
N LYS A 141 -9.88 10.53 -0.56
CA LYS A 141 -9.71 11.97 -0.40
C LYS A 141 -8.37 12.28 0.26
N ILE A 142 -7.54 13.05 -0.39
CA ILE A 142 -6.26 13.50 0.15
C ILE A 142 -6.51 14.74 1.02
N ALA A 143 -6.13 14.65 2.29
CA ALA A 143 -6.18 15.81 3.18
C ALA A 143 -5.22 16.91 2.70
N ALA A 144 -5.55 18.17 3.01
CA ALA A 144 -4.67 19.28 2.65
C ALA A 144 -3.32 19.15 3.36
N GLN A 145 -2.26 19.14 2.57
CA GLN A 145 -0.87 19.00 3.01
C GLN A 145 -0.28 20.36 3.38
N ARG A 146 0.84 20.38 4.10
CA ARG A 146 1.63 21.57 4.37
C ARG A 146 2.89 21.55 3.52
N TYR A 147 3.22 22.68 2.93
CA TYR A 147 4.48 22.86 2.24
C TYR A 147 5.65 22.83 3.25
N THR A 148 6.71 22.14 2.92
CA THR A 148 7.91 21.96 3.77
C THR A 148 9.21 22.35 3.06
N GLY A 149 9.10 23.09 1.93
CA GLY A 149 10.25 23.49 1.12
C GLY A 149 10.62 22.49 0.00
N SER A 150 9.89 21.37 -0.11
CA SER A 150 10.14 20.35 -1.13
C SER A 150 8.83 19.82 -1.72
N SER A 151 8.94 19.01 -2.78
CA SER A 151 7.78 18.39 -3.43
C SER A 151 6.98 17.52 -2.46
N VAL A 152 5.68 17.74 -2.42
CA VAL A 152 4.73 17.07 -1.53
C VAL A 152 4.11 15.88 -2.24
N LYS A 153 4.31 14.67 -1.73
CA LYS A 153 3.80 13.40 -2.28
C LYS A 153 3.03 12.64 -1.20
N PRO A 154 1.75 12.97 -0.95
CA PRO A 154 0.95 12.27 0.04
C PRO A 154 0.67 10.82 -0.39
N GLU A 155 0.52 9.93 0.57
CA GLU A 155 0.03 8.57 0.32
C GLU A 155 -1.38 8.59 -0.26
N VAL A 156 -1.66 7.66 -1.17
CA VAL A 156 -2.93 7.54 -1.88
C VAL A 156 -3.43 6.11 -1.75
N THR A 157 -4.66 5.96 -1.28
CA THR A 157 -5.35 4.67 -1.34
C THR A 157 -6.24 4.62 -2.57
N VAL A 158 -6.05 3.62 -3.39
CA VAL A 158 -6.80 3.37 -4.63
C VAL A 158 -7.62 2.11 -4.47
N THR A 159 -8.91 2.20 -4.74
CA THR A 159 -9.83 1.06 -4.65
C THR A 159 -10.56 0.91 -5.99
N LEU A 160 -10.57 -0.29 -6.51
CA LEU A 160 -11.35 -0.65 -7.70
C LEU A 160 -12.18 -1.89 -7.40
N ASN A 161 -13.48 -1.84 -7.66
CA ASN A 161 -14.40 -2.97 -7.42
C ASN A 161 -14.31 -3.53 -5.98
N ASN A 162 -14.20 -2.65 -4.98
CA ASN A 162 -14.02 -2.96 -3.56
C ASN A 162 -12.69 -3.65 -3.19
N ILE A 163 -11.73 -3.71 -4.12
CA ILE A 163 -10.39 -4.22 -3.89
C ILE A 163 -9.43 -3.05 -3.75
N VAL A 164 -8.68 -3.02 -2.66
CA VAL A 164 -7.60 -2.04 -2.46
C VAL A 164 -6.41 -2.48 -3.29
N LEU A 165 -5.96 -1.60 -4.19
CA LEU A 165 -4.86 -1.85 -5.10
C LEU A 165 -3.52 -1.50 -4.44
N LYS A 166 -2.45 -2.12 -4.93
CA LYS A 166 -1.09 -1.96 -4.41
C LYS A 166 -0.23 -1.12 -5.35
N GLU A 167 0.36 -0.04 -4.83
CA GLU A 167 1.34 0.76 -5.56
C GLU A 167 2.59 -0.06 -5.92
N GLY A 168 3.11 0.15 -7.12
CA GLY A 168 4.28 -0.54 -7.66
C GLY A 168 3.97 -1.87 -8.37
N SER A 169 2.82 -2.51 -8.09
CA SER A 169 2.37 -3.72 -8.82
C SER A 169 1.13 -3.48 -9.67
N ASP A 170 0.15 -2.76 -9.14
CA ASP A 170 -1.15 -2.56 -9.78
C ASP A 170 -1.27 -1.17 -10.43
N TYR A 171 -0.57 -0.20 -9.87
CA TYR A 171 -0.50 1.16 -10.37
C TYR A 171 0.78 1.86 -9.94
N TYR A 172 1.06 3.01 -10.55
CA TYR A 172 2.04 3.98 -10.08
C TYR A 172 1.46 5.39 -10.03
N LEU A 173 2.10 6.29 -9.28
CA LEU A 173 1.64 7.65 -9.04
C LEU A 173 2.50 8.67 -9.78
N ASN A 174 1.83 9.57 -10.50
CA ASN A 174 2.45 10.77 -11.09
C ASN A 174 1.87 12.01 -10.41
N TYR A 175 2.74 12.80 -9.78
CA TYR A 175 2.37 14.06 -9.16
C TYR A 175 2.69 15.24 -10.07
N SER A 176 1.80 16.24 -10.10
CA SER A 176 2.01 17.52 -10.77
C SER A 176 1.66 18.69 -9.86
N ASP A 177 2.30 19.82 -10.09
CA ASP A 177 2.11 21.08 -9.34
C ASP A 177 2.32 20.93 -7.83
N ASN A 178 3.10 19.93 -7.44
CA ASN A 178 3.30 19.54 -6.04
C ASN A 178 4.58 20.12 -5.40
N GLY A 179 5.29 21.00 -6.10
CA GLY A 179 6.52 21.65 -5.64
C GLY A 179 6.33 22.99 -4.95
N ALA A 180 5.09 23.50 -4.83
CA ALA A 180 4.78 24.78 -4.22
C ALA A 180 3.37 24.76 -3.57
N PRO A 181 3.06 25.74 -2.67
CA PRO A 181 1.71 25.95 -2.19
C PRO A 181 0.72 26.20 -3.34
N GLY A 182 -0.44 25.57 -3.26
CA GLY A 182 -1.46 25.65 -4.31
C GLY A 182 -2.28 24.38 -4.45
N LYS A 183 -2.92 24.23 -5.60
CA LYS A 183 -3.65 23.01 -5.98
C LYS A 183 -2.70 22.10 -6.75
N ALA A 184 -2.37 20.99 -6.15
CA ALA A 184 -1.58 19.92 -6.75
C ALA A 184 -2.49 18.79 -7.24
N ALA A 185 -1.96 17.96 -8.13
CA ALA A 185 -2.68 16.79 -8.61
C ALA A 185 -1.83 15.53 -8.51
N VAL A 186 -2.52 14.40 -8.40
CA VAL A 186 -1.93 13.08 -8.55
C VAL A 186 -2.75 12.29 -9.57
N MET A 187 -2.04 11.66 -10.50
CA MET A 187 -2.59 10.73 -11.46
C MET A 187 -2.15 9.32 -11.10
N VAL A 188 -3.12 8.45 -10.92
CA VAL A 188 -2.94 7.01 -10.72
C VAL A 188 -2.94 6.38 -12.11
N VAL A 189 -1.89 5.68 -12.48
CA VAL A 189 -1.76 5.04 -13.80
C VAL A 189 -1.63 3.54 -13.60
N GLY A 190 -2.52 2.79 -14.25
CA GLY A 190 -2.55 1.33 -14.15
C GLY A 190 -1.30 0.69 -14.74
N THR A 191 -0.88 -0.42 -14.12
CA THR A 191 0.21 -1.29 -14.58
C THR A 191 -0.13 -2.74 -14.27
N GLY A 192 0.63 -3.67 -14.83
CA GLY A 192 0.35 -5.10 -14.66
C GLY A 192 -1.00 -5.48 -15.26
N ASN A 193 -1.91 -5.92 -14.42
CA ASN A 193 -3.25 -6.33 -14.83
C ASN A 193 -4.26 -5.16 -14.93
N TYR A 194 -3.84 -3.93 -14.64
CA TYR A 194 -4.70 -2.76 -14.63
C TYR A 194 -4.32 -1.80 -15.77
N THR A 195 -5.33 -1.17 -16.36
CA THR A 195 -5.18 -0.23 -17.49
C THR A 195 -5.80 1.12 -17.16
N GLY A 196 -5.57 2.10 -18.02
CA GLY A 196 -6.16 3.43 -17.87
C GLY A 196 -5.57 4.22 -16.70
N SER A 197 -6.23 5.31 -16.38
CA SER A 197 -5.79 6.19 -15.30
C SER A 197 -6.96 6.91 -14.64
N ALA A 198 -6.75 7.32 -13.38
CA ALA A 198 -7.63 8.20 -12.64
C ALA A 198 -6.84 9.37 -12.08
N LYS A 199 -7.48 10.52 -11.87
CA LYS A 199 -6.82 11.73 -11.36
C LYS A 199 -7.61 12.30 -10.20
N THR A 200 -6.91 12.77 -9.18
CA THR A 200 -7.47 13.58 -8.10
C THR A 200 -6.56 14.76 -7.79
N SER A 201 -7.04 15.68 -6.98
CA SER A 201 -6.27 16.86 -6.58
C SER A 201 -6.27 17.02 -5.07
N PHE A 202 -5.27 17.74 -4.57
CA PHE A 202 -5.15 18.10 -3.17
C PHE A 202 -4.59 19.52 -3.03
N ILE A 203 -4.73 20.08 -1.83
CA ILE A 203 -4.25 21.43 -1.54
C ILE A 203 -2.95 21.36 -0.76
N ILE A 204 -1.96 22.11 -1.21
CA ILE A 204 -0.73 22.36 -0.47
C ILE A 204 -0.86 23.74 0.17
N LYS A 205 -0.97 23.76 1.50
CA LYS A 205 -1.02 24.99 2.30
C LYS A 205 0.37 25.57 2.44
N PRO A 206 0.53 26.90 2.39
CA PRO A 206 1.82 27.53 2.64
C PRO A 206 2.34 27.25 4.06
N GLU A 207 3.63 27.47 4.25
CA GLU A 207 4.26 27.48 5.56
C GLU A 207 3.62 28.53 6.48
N LYS A 208 3.73 28.29 7.79
CA LYS A 208 3.31 29.31 8.77
C LYS A 208 4.29 30.47 8.74
N PRO A 209 3.82 31.73 8.61
CA PRO A 209 4.71 32.88 8.73
C PRO A 209 5.35 32.91 10.12
N VAL A 210 6.60 33.31 10.16
CA VAL A 210 7.35 33.52 11.41
C VAL A 210 7.35 35.01 11.77
N ILE A 211 6.68 35.38 12.85
CA ILE A 211 6.72 36.75 13.34
C ILE A 211 8.13 37.01 13.89
N THR A 212 8.87 37.95 13.28
CA THR A 212 10.23 38.30 13.68
C THR A 212 10.26 39.49 14.65
N ARG A 213 9.23 40.33 14.62
CA ARG A 213 9.20 41.51 15.46
C ARG A 213 7.78 42.01 15.73
N LEU A 214 7.57 42.45 16.97
CA LEU A 214 6.39 43.19 17.40
C LEU A 214 6.89 44.50 18.09
N ARG A 215 6.49 45.65 17.56
CA ARG A 215 6.82 46.97 18.15
C ARG A 215 5.56 47.74 18.42
N ALA A 216 5.42 48.20 19.66
CA ALA A 216 4.39 49.14 20.08
C ALA A 216 5.01 50.55 20.24
N HIS A 217 4.29 51.54 19.72
CA HIS A 217 4.63 52.96 19.91
C HIS A 217 3.33 53.78 19.95
N GLY A 218 3.05 54.41 21.10
CA GLY A 218 1.80 55.10 21.36
C GLY A 218 0.59 54.15 21.18
N SER A 219 -0.36 54.53 20.38
CA SER A 219 -1.54 53.73 20.05
C SER A 219 -1.36 52.84 18.82
N LYS A 220 -0.10 52.55 18.39
CA LYS A 220 0.22 51.77 17.20
C LYS A 220 1.01 50.54 17.57
N VAL A 221 0.76 49.43 16.83
CA VAL A 221 1.61 48.23 16.86
C VAL A 221 2.00 47.90 15.42
N ARG A 222 3.29 47.69 15.19
CA ARG A 222 3.82 47.16 13.95
C ARG A 222 4.27 45.72 14.17
N ILE A 223 3.80 44.84 13.29
CA ILE A 223 4.15 43.42 13.23
C ILE A 223 5.02 43.23 12.01
N THR A 224 6.12 42.50 12.14
CA THR A 224 7.02 42.15 11.03
C THR A 224 7.19 40.64 11.04
N TRP A 225 7.22 40.03 9.85
CA TRP A 225 7.38 38.59 9.68
C TRP A 225 8.27 38.25 8.47
N LEU A 226 8.73 37.02 8.40
CA LEU A 226 9.37 36.49 7.19
C LEU A 226 8.31 36.14 6.16
N PRO A 227 8.49 36.56 4.87
CA PRO A 227 7.58 36.18 3.82
C PRO A 227 7.64 34.66 3.59
N GLY A 228 6.52 34.06 3.19
CA GLY A 228 6.48 32.67 2.77
C GLY A 228 6.70 32.52 1.27
N THR A 229 7.15 31.36 0.85
CA THR A 229 7.32 31.03 -0.58
C THR A 229 5.95 30.82 -1.23
N SER A 230 5.74 31.42 -2.40
CA SER A 230 4.55 31.21 -3.24
C SER A 230 3.22 31.40 -2.49
N VAL A 231 3.12 32.46 -1.71
CA VAL A 231 1.87 32.84 -1.02
C VAL A 231 1.15 33.95 -1.77
N THR A 232 -0.18 33.90 -1.80
CA THR A 232 -0.99 34.97 -2.38
C THR A 232 -1.05 36.18 -1.43
N GLY A 233 -0.99 35.93 -0.12
CA GLY A 233 -1.05 37.00 0.86
C GLY A 233 -1.15 36.49 2.30
N TYR A 234 -1.49 37.42 3.19
CA TYR A 234 -1.54 37.14 4.63
C TYR A 234 -2.86 37.61 5.24
N GLU A 235 -3.33 36.86 6.22
CA GLU A 235 -4.41 37.25 7.10
C GLU A 235 -3.86 37.51 8.49
N ILE A 236 -4.19 38.69 9.06
CA ILE A 236 -3.76 39.11 10.37
C ILE A 236 -4.93 39.00 11.33
N TYR A 237 -4.72 38.30 12.42
CA TYR A 237 -5.70 38.06 13.48
C TYR A 237 -5.23 38.68 14.78
N ARG A 238 -6.16 39.15 15.59
CA ARG A 238 -5.91 39.77 16.88
C ARG A 238 -6.92 39.29 17.92
N SER A 239 -6.42 39.02 19.13
CA SER A 239 -7.20 38.87 20.34
C SER A 239 -6.85 39.99 21.33
N LYS A 240 -7.79 40.38 22.20
CA LYS A 240 -7.59 41.33 23.32
C LYS A 240 -7.81 40.58 24.63
N GLY A 241 -6.80 40.58 25.48
CA GLY A 241 -6.86 39.98 26.81
C GLY A 241 -6.75 38.46 26.91
N ALA A 242 -6.79 37.72 25.76
CA ALA A 242 -6.69 36.26 25.74
C ALA A 242 -5.67 35.77 24.70
N TYR A 243 -4.79 34.85 25.11
CA TYR A 243 -3.76 34.27 24.25
C TYR A 243 -4.30 33.13 23.36
N ASP A 244 -5.19 32.30 23.88
CA ASP A 244 -5.58 31.04 23.22
C ASP A 244 -6.86 31.13 22.40
N TYR A 245 -7.72 32.09 22.66
CA TYR A 245 -9.04 32.24 22.04
C TYR A 245 -9.37 33.69 21.69
N GLY A 246 -10.55 33.89 21.08
CA GLY A 246 -11.08 35.22 20.76
C GLY A 246 -10.40 35.95 19.62
N TYR A 247 -9.61 35.25 18.77
CA TYR A 247 -8.96 35.85 17.64
C TYR A 247 -9.96 36.21 16.55
N LYS A 248 -9.94 37.47 16.14
CA LYS A 248 -10.71 37.98 15.00
C LYS A 248 -9.76 38.44 13.89
N LYS A 249 -10.11 38.16 12.65
CA LYS A 249 -9.40 38.70 11.50
C LYS A 249 -9.58 40.22 11.47
N ILE A 250 -8.46 40.94 11.43
CA ILE A 250 -8.43 42.41 11.45
C ILE A 250 -7.91 43.00 10.16
N ALA A 251 -7.20 42.22 9.37
CA ALA A 251 -6.71 42.60 8.04
C ALA A 251 -6.42 41.38 7.18
N ALA A 252 -6.44 41.57 5.88
CA ALA A 252 -5.90 40.65 4.89
C ALA A 252 -5.14 41.46 3.84
N THR A 253 -4.12 40.87 3.25
CA THR A 253 -3.35 41.43 2.14
C THR A 253 -3.36 40.43 0.98
N LYS A 254 -3.32 40.91 -0.25
CA LYS A 254 -3.12 40.12 -1.45
C LYS A 254 -1.68 40.21 -1.98
N ASP A 255 -0.78 40.71 -1.14
CA ASP A 255 0.64 40.83 -1.43
C ASP A 255 1.41 39.77 -0.66
N GLY A 256 1.90 38.75 -1.37
CA GLY A 256 2.67 37.63 -0.81
C GLY A 256 4.07 38.04 -0.33
N GLU A 257 4.58 39.16 -0.86
CA GLU A 257 5.89 39.68 -0.47
C GLU A 257 5.84 40.64 0.73
N MET A 258 4.63 40.95 1.21
CA MET A 258 4.47 41.81 2.35
C MET A 258 5.10 41.26 3.62
N GLN A 259 5.93 42.05 4.28
CA GLN A 259 6.69 41.65 5.48
C GLN A 259 6.26 42.37 6.74
N SER A 260 5.34 43.32 6.68
CA SER A 260 4.90 44.03 7.87
C SER A 260 3.47 44.56 7.74
N TYR A 261 2.82 44.71 8.89
CA TYR A 261 1.50 45.33 9.04
C TYR A 261 1.50 46.26 10.27
N THR A 262 0.91 47.43 10.14
CA THR A 262 0.75 48.37 11.24
C THR A 262 -0.71 48.58 11.58
N ARG A 263 -1.08 48.33 12.83
CA ARG A 263 -2.39 48.66 13.39
C ARG A 263 -2.29 49.91 14.25
N ALA A 264 -3.12 50.90 13.95
CA ALA A 264 -3.23 52.14 14.73
C ALA A 264 -4.52 52.16 15.55
N LYS A 265 -4.69 53.22 16.37
CA LYS A 265 -5.84 53.49 17.18
C LYS A 265 -6.17 52.37 18.17
N LEU A 266 -5.15 51.82 18.79
CA LEU A 266 -5.32 50.82 19.84
C LEU A 266 -5.63 51.53 21.19
N THR A 267 -6.59 50.99 21.96
CA THR A 267 -6.82 51.36 23.34
C THR A 267 -5.84 50.68 24.27
N LYS A 268 -5.69 51.19 25.50
CA LYS A 268 -4.86 50.53 26.50
C LYS A 268 -5.31 49.09 26.74
N GLY A 269 -4.36 48.16 26.74
CA GLY A 269 -4.64 46.71 26.97
C GLY A 269 -3.57 45.83 26.40
N THR A 270 -3.68 44.52 26.67
CA THR A 270 -2.83 43.46 26.14
C THR A 270 -3.46 42.90 24.87
N TYR A 271 -2.67 42.79 23.84
CA TYR A 271 -3.10 42.31 22.54
C TYR A 271 -2.18 41.18 22.04
N TYR A 272 -2.79 40.14 21.51
CA TYR A 272 -2.12 39.00 20.89
C TYR A 272 -2.40 38.98 19.41
N TYR A 273 -1.40 38.59 18.61
CA TYR A 273 -1.48 38.56 17.16
C TYR A 273 -1.10 37.20 16.61
N LYS A 274 -1.82 36.77 15.60
CA LYS A 274 -1.51 35.59 14.76
C LYS A 274 -1.52 36.02 13.31
N ILE A 275 -0.59 35.46 12.52
CA ILE A 275 -0.56 35.65 11.06
C ILE A 275 -0.73 34.29 10.41
N ARG A 276 -1.48 34.28 9.36
CA ARG A 276 -1.69 33.12 8.51
C ARG A 276 -1.37 33.52 7.07
N SER A 277 -0.49 32.78 6.42
CA SER A 277 -0.32 32.83 4.96
C SER A 277 -1.46 32.08 4.27
N TYR A 278 -1.83 32.48 3.08
CA TYR A 278 -2.78 31.76 2.25
C TYR A 278 -2.35 31.77 0.78
N VAL A 279 -2.85 30.80 0.04
CA VAL A 279 -2.77 30.70 -1.40
C VAL A 279 -4.19 30.63 -1.95
N THR A 280 -4.46 31.36 -3.02
CA THR A 280 -5.72 31.26 -3.77
C THR A 280 -5.56 30.09 -4.74
N VAL A 281 -6.55 29.21 -4.76
CA VAL A 281 -6.63 28.08 -5.70
C VAL A 281 -7.91 28.27 -6.53
N ASP A 282 -7.75 28.30 -7.82
CA ASP A 282 -8.85 28.36 -8.78
C ASP A 282 -9.42 26.96 -9.06
#